data_14b25d61b36f874dd9e6d366b2e3723d
#
_entry.id   14b25d61b36f874dd9e6d366b2e3723d
#
_cell.length_a   1.000
_cell.length_b   1.000
_cell.length_c   1.000
_cell.angle_alpha   90.00
_cell.angle_beta   90.00
_cell.angle_gamma   90.00
#
_symmetry.space_group_name_H-M   'P 1'
#
loop_
_entity.id
_entity.type
_entity.pdbx_description
1 polymer ?
#
loop_
_entity_poly.entity_id
_entity_poly.type
_entity_poly.pdbx_seq_one_letter_code
_entity_poly.pdbx_strand_id
1 'polypeptide(L)'
;MDTFDLSFYKGKKVFVTGHTGFKGSWLCKILANAGAVVTGYSLNPPTSPSLFEIAGIEQDVHSVIGDIRDYKALKTAFDEAQPEIVLHLAAQPIVRDSYKDPAYTYETNVMGTVNILECVRNNSCVKSFLNVTTDKVYLNKEWAWGYRENEELDGYDPYSNSKSCSELVTHSYKNSFFNDNHVAISTARAGNVIGGGDFANDRIIPDCIRAAIKQEDIVVRNPFSTRPYQHVLEPLYAYLMIAAMQYQDAKYA
;
A
#
# COMPACT_ATOMS: atom_id res chain seq x y z
N MET A 1 19.76 3.29 -18.41
CA MET A 1 19.01 3.63 -17.17
C MET A 1 19.85 3.13 -16.03
N ASP A 2 20.35 4.03 -15.20
CA ASP A 2 21.05 3.61 -13.99
C ASP A 2 20.03 2.88 -13.11
N THR A 3 20.39 1.69 -12.67
CA THR A 3 19.53 0.90 -11.76
C THR A 3 19.48 1.64 -10.43
N PHE A 4 18.30 1.92 -9.92
CA PHE A 4 18.13 2.52 -8.59
C PHE A 4 18.79 1.63 -7.53
N ASP A 5 19.68 2.22 -6.74
CA ASP A 5 20.43 1.52 -5.71
C ASP A 5 19.66 1.54 -4.37
N LEU A 6 19.27 0.37 -3.89
CA LEU A 6 18.60 0.20 -2.61
C LEU A 6 19.50 0.54 -1.40
N SER A 7 20.80 0.71 -1.58
CA SER A 7 21.72 1.14 -0.51
C SER A 7 21.32 2.49 0.11
N PHE A 8 20.54 3.30 -0.60
CA PHE A 8 19.91 4.52 -0.07
C PHE A 8 19.16 4.25 1.25
N TYR A 9 18.53 3.09 1.40
CA TYR A 9 17.74 2.76 2.57
C TYR A 9 18.55 2.33 3.79
N LYS A 10 19.87 2.11 3.65
CA LYS A 10 20.72 1.70 4.76
C LYS A 10 20.66 2.69 5.91
N GLY A 11 20.23 2.22 7.08
CA GLY A 11 20.06 3.01 8.29
C GLY A 11 18.85 3.98 8.28
N LYS A 12 18.07 4.06 7.21
CA LYS A 12 16.86 4.88 7.16
C LYS A 12 15.76 4.28 8.03
N LYS A 13 15.06 5.13 8.78
CA LYS A 13 13.88 4.76 9.55
C LYS A 13 12.65 4.79 8.64
N VAL A 14 12.06 3.64 8.39
CA VAL A 14 10.91 3.49 7.47
C VAL A 14 9.71 2.94 8.23
N PHE A 15 8.57 3.64 8.15
CA PHE A 15 7.30 3.20 8.71
C PHE A 15 6.42 2.61 7.60
N VAL A 16 6.02 1.34 7.75
CA VAL A 16 5.22 0.63 6.76
C VAL A 16 3.88 0.25 7.37
N THR A 17 2.77 0.84 6.90
CA THR A 17 1.45 0.37 7.31
C THR A 17 1.00 -0.79 6.43
N GLY A 18 0.30 -1.77 7.00
CA GLY A 18 -0.11 -2.97 6.26
C GLY A 18 1.00 -4.00 6.04
N HIS A 19 2.01 -4.02 6.90
CA HIS A 19 3.21 -4.84 6.81
C HIS A 19 2.95 -6.36 6.89
N THR A 20 1.87 -6.79 7.50
CA THR A 20 1.48 -8.22 7.60
C THR A 20 0.79 -8.75 6.35
N GLY A 21 0.36 -7.84 5.45
CA GLY A 21 -0.26 -8.21 4.18
C GLY A 21 0.75 -8.65 3.12
N PHE A 22 0.27 -9.20 1.99
CA PHE A 22 1.10 -9.73 0.90
C PHE A 22 2.18 -8.72 0.40
N LYS A 23 1.75 -7.54 -0.09
CA LYS A 23 2.69 -6.50 -0.55
C LYS A 23 3.58 -5.98 0.57
N GLY A 24 2.99 -5.76 1.77
CA GLY A 24 3.71 -5.24 2.92
C GLY A 24 4.83 -6.16 3.39
N SER A 25 4.59 -7.47 3.42
CA SER A 25 5.61 -8.46 3.79
C SER A 25 6.78 -8.48 2.81
N TRP A 26 6.53 -8.47 1.49
CA TRP A 26 7.58 -8.34 0.48
C TRP A 26 8.37 -7.05 0.65
N LEU A 27 7.67 -5.93 0.86
CA LEU A 27 8.30 -4.61 1.04
C LEU A 27 9.21 -4.57 2.27
N CYS A 28 8.72 -5.09 3.39
CA CYS A 28 9.51 -5.20 4.62
C CYS A 28 10.77 -6.05 4.42
N LYS A 29 10.67 -7.19 3.72
CA LYS A 29 11.84 -8.03 3.42
C LYS A 29 12.88 -7.31 2.56
N ILE A 30 12.43 -6.58 1.53
CA ILE A 30 13.32 -5.80 0.67
C ILE A 30 14.03 -4.71 1.48
N LEU A 31 13.29 -3.96 2.28
CA LEU A 31 13.83 -2.87 3.12
C LEU A 31 14.80 -3.38 4.17
N ALA A 32 14.47 -4.47 4.87
CA ALA A 32 15.36 -5.09 5.85
C ALA A 32 16.67 -5.57 5.20
N ASN A 33 16.59 -6.23 4.03
CA ASN A 33 17.77 -6.65 3.27
C ASN A 33 18.61 -5.46 2.78
N ALA A 34 18.00 -4.31 2.53
CA ALA A 34 18.69 -3.05 2.21
C ALA A 34 19.30 -2.36 3.43
N GLY A 35 19.09 -2.90 4.64
CA GLY A 35 19.63 -2.37 5.88
C GLY A 35 18.83 -1.20 6.48
N ALA A 36 17.56 -1.04 6.10
CA ALA A 36 16.65 -0.08 6.72
C ALA A 36 16.24 -0.51 8.15
N VAL A 37 15.91 0.47 8.99
CA VAL A 37 15.27 0.25 10.29
C VAL A 37 13.76 0.35 10.07
N VAL A 38 13.09 -0.80 9.96
CA VAL A 38 11.67 -0.86 9.59
C VAL A 38 10.78 -1.01 10.82
N THR A 39 9.79 -0.14 10.95
CA THR A 39 8.65 -0.32 11.86
C THR A 39 7.40 -0.60 11.05
N GLY A 40 6.78 -1.75 11.25
CA GLY A 40 5.53 -2.14 10.62
C GLY A 40 4.35 -1.90 11.56
N TYR A 41 3.22 -1.37 11.05
CA TYR A 41 1.98 -1.18 11.78
C TYR A 41 0.79 -1.76 10.99
N SER A 42 0.10 -2.75 11.53
CA SER A 42 -1.00 -3.43 10.83
C SER A 42 -1.82 -4.29 11.80
N LEU A 43 -2.98 -4.73 11.35
CA LEU A 43 -3.69 -5.85 11.96
C LEU A 43 -2.87 -7.14 11.82
N ASN A 44 -3.29 -8.21 12.50
CA ASN A 44 -2.73 -9.55 12.31
C ASN A 44 -2.77 -9.97 10.83
N PRO A 45 -1.92 -10.91 10.40
CA PRO A 45 -1.94 -11.45 9.04
C PRO A 45 -3.35 -11.84 8.60
N PRO A 46 -3.81 -11.42 7.39
CA PRO A 46 -5.19 -11.61 6.95
C PRO A 46 -5.51 -13.06 6.51
N THR A 47 -4.50 -13.90 6.39
CA THR A 47 -4.62 -15.29 5.93
C THR A 47 -3.75 -16.23 6.76
N SER A 48 -4.13 -17.49 6.83
CA SER A 48 -3.28 -18.58 7.34
C SER A 48 -3.30 -19.72 6.31
N PRO A 49 -2.15 -20.06 5.70
CA PRO A 49 -0.83 -19.45 5.91
C PRO A 49 -0.75 -18.01 5.41
N SER A 50 0.26 -17.26 5.87
CA SER A 50 0.57 -15.90 5.42
C SER A 50 2.04 -15.79 4.99
N LEU A 51 2.33 -14.88 4.08
CA LEU A 51 3.71 -14.59 3.70
C LEU A 51 4.51 -14.03 4.88
N PHE A 52 3.86 -13.22 5.73
CA PHE A 52 4.47 -12.65 6.93
C PHE A 52 5.07 -13.72 7.84
N GLU A 53 4.29 -14.80 8.10
CA GLU A 53 4.72 -15.92 8.93
C GLU A 53 5.75 -16.81 8.22
N ILE A 54 5.48 -17.24 6.97
CA ILE A 54 6.34 -18.16 6.22
C ILE A 54 7.74 -17.57 5.99
N ALA A 55 7.84 -16.27 5.70
CA ALA A 55 9.10 -15.61 5.43
C ALA A 55 9.79 -15.06 6.70
N GLY A 56 9.19 -15.25 7.88
CA GLY A 56 9.76 -14.81 9.16
C GLY A 56 9.94 -13.29 9.26
N ILE A 57 9.03 -12.50 8.67
CA ILE A 57 9.16 -11.04 8.59
C ILE A 57 9.23 -10.39 9.96
N GLU A 58 8.55 -10.96 10.95
CA GLU A 58 8.57 -10.46 12.34
C GLU A 58 9.99 -10.38 12.93
N GLN A 59 10.91 -11.21 12.46
CA GLN A 59 12.30 -11.20 12.92
C GLN A 59 13.13 -10.09 12.25
N ASP A 60 12.67 -9.57 11.12
CA ASP A 60 13.38 -8.58 10.30
C ASP A 60 12.97 -7.13 10.64
N VAL A 61 11.82 -6.93 11.30
CA VAL A 61 11.22 -5.60 11.51
C VAL A 61 10.68 -5.44 12.93
N HIS A 62 10.56 -4.20 13.39
CA HIS A 62 9.77 -3.91 14.59
C HIS A 62 8.28 -3.97 14.24
N SER A 63 7.63 -5.08 14.55
CA SER A 63 6.22 -5.33 14.20
C SER A 63 5.30 -4.83 15.32
N VAL A 64 4.41 -3.89 15.01
CA VAL A 64 3.36 -3.38 15.90
C VAL A 64 2.00 -3.80 15.35
N ILE A 65 1.28 -4.60 16.12
CA ILE A 65 -0.09 -4.99 15.75
C ILE A 65 -1.07 -3.93 16.27
N GLY A 66 -1.80 -3.32 15.34
CA GLY A 66 -2.76 -2.25 15.64
C GLY A 66 -3.64 -1.91 14.46
N ASP A 67 -4.75 -1.24 14.73
CA ASP A 67 -5.73 -0.82 13.72
C ASP A 67 -5.42 0.61 13.27
N ILE A 68 -5.34 0.83 11.95
CA ILE A 68 -5.11 2.17 11.36
C ILE A 68 -6.22 3.17 11.71
N ARG A 69 -7.40 2.68 12.11
CA ARG A 69 -8.53 3.50 12.56
C ARG A 69 -8.36 4.02 13.99
N ASP A 70 -7.55 3.35 14.80
CA ASP A 70 -7.19 3.83 16.14
C ASP A 70 -6.04 4.84 16.05
N TYR A 71 -6.42 6.12 15.92
CA TYR A 71 -5.45 7.21 15.82
C TYR A 71 -4.49 7.28 17.03
N LYS A 72 -4.95 6.97 18.25
CA LYS A 72 -4.09 7.08 19.44
C LYS A 72 -3.01 6.00 19.43
N ALA A 73 -3.39 4.76 19.15
CA ALA A 73 -2.44 3.65 19.05
C ALA A 73 -1.46 3.87 17.89
N LEU A 74 -1.96 4.29 16.71
CA LEU A 74 -1.13 4.62 15.56
C LEU A 74 -0.12 5.73 15.90
N LYS A 75 -0.59 6.83 16.50
CA LYS A 75 0.26 7.96 16.88
C LYS A 75 1.36 7.56 17.84
N THR A 76 1.05 6.75 18.84
CA THR A 76 2.05 6.24 19.80
C THR A 76 3.15 5.47 19.07
N ALA A 77 2.79 4.48 18.24
CA ALA A 77 3.75 3.69 17.48
C ALA A 77 4.57 4.55 16.49
N PHE A 78 3.94 5.55 15.89
CA PHE A 78 4.58 6.47 14.96
C PHE A 78 5.60 7.39 15.66
N ASP A 79 5.21 7.95 16.81
CA ASP A 79 6.09 8.82 17.60
C ASP A 79 7.30 8.05 18.16
N GLU A 80 7.14 6.78 18.54
CA GLU A 80 8.24 5.92 18.95
C GLU A 80 9.19 5.58 17.80
N ALA A 81 8.65 5.32 16.62
CA ALA A 81 9.43 4.98 15.43
C ALA A 81 10.25 6.16 14.89
N GLN A 82 9.76 7.40 15.01
CA GLN A 82 10.39 8.61 14.46
C GLN A 82 10.83 8.40 13.00
N PRO A 83 9.93 8.06 12.06
CA PRO A 83 10.29 7.66 10.72
C PRO A 83 10.69 8.84 9.84
N GLU A 84 11.65 8.62 8.95
CA GLU A 84 12.01 9.56 7.88
C GLU A 84 11.18 9.32 6.61
N ILE A 85 10.74 8.08 6.39
CA ILE A 85 9.99 7.64 5.21
C ILE A 85 8.76 6.86 5.67
N VAL A 86 7.61 7.15 5.07
CA VAL A 86 6.35 6.46 5.35
C VAL A 86 5.78 5.86 4.06
N LEU A 87 5.54 4.55 4.09
CA LEU A 87 4.91 3.80 3.01
C LEU A 87 3.56 3.28 3.50
N HIS A 88 2.47 3.90 3.02
CA HIS A 88 1.11 3.60 3.47
C HIS A 88 0.44 2.56 2.56
N LEU A 89 0.39 1.30 3.03
CA LEU A 89 -0.24 0.19 2.33
C LEU A 89 -1.45 -0.39 3.07
N ALA A 90 -1.70 0.01 4.32
CA ALA A 90 -2.85 -0.47 5.09
C ALA A 90 -4.16 -0.13 4.36
N ALA A 91 -4.98 -1.14 4.13
CA ALA A 91 -6.27 -0.99 3.47
C ALA A 91 -7.14 -2.23 3.72
N GLN A 92 -8.46 -2.08 3.59
CA GLN A 92 -9.36 -3.18 3.26
C GLN A 92 -9.32 -3.34 1.71
N PRO A 93 -8.67 -4.40 1.16
CA PRO A 93 -8.34 -4.44 -0.28
C PRO A 93 -9.29 -5.30 -1.12
N ILE A 94 -10.28 -5.95 -0.50
CA ILE A 94 -11.14 -6.95 -1.16
C ILE A 94 -12.46 -6.31 -1.59
N VAL A 95 -12.69 -6.23 -2.91
CA VAL A 95 -13.89 -5.63 -3.49
C VAL A 95 -15.18 -6.28 -2.95
N ARG A 96 -15.23 -7.63 -2.86
CA ARG A 96 -16.41 -8.32 -2.35
C ARG A 96 -16.73 -7.99 -0.90
N ASP A 97 -15.71 -7.84 -0.07
CA ASP A 97 -15.91 -7.50 1.33
C ASP A 97 -16.34 -6.03 1.49
N SER A 98 -15.95 -5.15 0.56
CA SER A 98 -16.43 -3.76 0.56
C SER A 98 -17.94 -3.64 0.32
N TYR A 99 -18.55 -4.58 -0.40
CA TYR A 99 -20.00 -4.65 -0.54
C TYR A 99 -20.70 -5.19 0.71
N LYS A 100 -20.03 -6.04 1.49
CA LYS A 100 -20.59 -6.58 2.74
C LYS A 100 -20.55 -5.56 3.87
N ASP A 101 -19.44 -4.82 3.96
CA ASP A 101 -19.23 -3.78 4.97
C ASP A 101 -18.57 -2.54 4.34
N PRO A 102 -19.37 -1.68 3.70
CA PRO A 102 -18.84 -0.45 3.11
C PRO A 102 -18.36 0.55 4.18
N ALA A 103 -19.02 0.63 5.34
CA ALA A 103 -18.60 1.54 6.41
C ALA A 103 -17.19 1.22 6.88
N TYR A 104 -16.90 -0.02 7.20
CA TYR A 104 -15.55 -0.48 7.55
C TYR A 104 -14.52 -0.16 6.46
N THR A 105 -14.93 -0.33 5.18
CA THR A 105 -14.05 -0.05 4.04
C THR A 105 -13.67 1.44 3.98
N TYR A 106 -14.63 2.35 4.13
CA TYR A 106 -14.36 3.79 4.15
C TYR A 106 -13.60 4.22 5.42
N GLU A 107 -13.97 3.71 6.58
CA GLU A 107 -13.23 3.97 7.82
C GLU A 107 -11.76 3.58 7.70
N THR A 108 -11.48 2.40 7.14
CA THR A 108 -10.11 1.91 6.97
C THR A 108 -9.36 2.68 5.89
N ASN A 109 -9.95 2.82 4.68
CA ASN A 109 -9.22 3.32 3.52
C ASN A 109 -9.16 4.85 3.46
N VAL A 110 -10.19 5.54 3.98
CA VAL A 110 -10.23 7.01 3.96
C VAL A 110 -9.79 7.57 5.32
N MET A 111 -10.47 7.18 6.41
CA MET A 111 -10.11 7.71 7.72
C MET A 111 -8.75 7.18 8.19
N GLY A 112 -8.38 5.93 7.85
CA GLY A 112 -7.03 5.43 8.07
C GLY A 112 -5.96 6.26 7.34
N THR A 113 -6.23 6.72 6.10
CA THR A 113 -5.35 7.66 5.38
C THR A 113 -5.27 9.02 6.08
N VAL A 114 -6.39 9.54 6.58
CA VAL A 114 -6.40 10.77 7.39
C VAL A 114 -5.53 10.60 8.64
N ASN A 115 -5.69 9.50 9.37
CA ASN A 115 -4.97 9.24 10.61
C ASN A 115 -3.45 9.19 10.40
N ILE A 116 -2.97 8.50 9.37
CA ILE A 116 -1.52 8.45 9.08
C ILE A 116 -1.00 9.81 8.60
N LEU A 117 -1.75 10.57 7.81
CA LEU A 117 -1.38 11.92 7.38
C LEU A 117 -1.32 12.90 8.56
N GLU A 118 -2.20 12.76 9.57
CA GLU A 118 -2.12 13.53 10.82
C GLU A 118 -0.85 13.17 11.62
N CYS A 119 -0.44 11.89 11.64
CA CYS A 119 0.85 11.53 12.23
C CYS A 119 2.02 12.19 11.50
N VAL A 120 2.01 12.18 10.16
CA VAL A 120 3.02 12.84 9.32
C VAL A 120 3.06 14.35 9.58
N ARG A 121 1.88 15.00 9.59
CA ARG A 121 1.76 16.46 9.80
C ARG A 121 2.30 16.91 11.16
N ASN A 122 2.15 16.08 12.18
CA ASN A 122 2.57 16.38 13.54
C ASN A 122 3.97 15.84 13.90
N ASN A 123 4.77 15.45 12.88
CA ASN A 123 6.08 14.87 13.10
C ASN A 123 7.13 15.44 12.12
N SER A 124 8.12 16.15 12.64
CA SER A 124 9.10 16.90 11.83
C SER A 124 10.22 16.02 11.22
N CYS A 125 10.31 14.74 11.59
CA CYS A 125 11.36 13.87 11.05
C CYS A 125 11.00 13.27 9.69
N VAL A 126 9.71 13.25 9.31
CA VAL A 126 9.28 12.69 8.02
C VAL A 126 9.71 13.61 6.88
N LYS A 127 10.28 13.01 5.84
CA LYS A 127 10.68 13.69 4.60
C LYS A 127 9.95 13.17 3.37
N SER A 128 9.49 11.92 3.41
CA SER A 128 8.84 11.26 2.28
C SER A 128 7.64 10.44 2.76
N PHE A 129 6.48 10.69 2.15
CA PHE A 129 5.26 9.92 2.35
C PHE A 129 4.72 9.43 1.01
N LEU A 130 4.49 8.13 0.89
CA LEU A 130 3.88 7.52 -0.28
C LEU A 130 2.61 6.76 0.11
N ASN A 131 1.46 7.17 -0.45
CA ASN A 131 0.19 6.46 -0.33
C ASN A 131 0.02 5.48 -1.49
N VAL A 132 -0.07 4.19 -1.19
CA VAL A 132 -0.30 3.15 -2.20
C VAL A 132 -1.79 2.97 -2.43
N THR A 133 -2.23 3.27 -3.65
CA THR A 133 -3.62 3.14 -4.07
C THR A 133 -3.80 2.04 -5.12
N THR A 134 -4.66 2.22 -6.11
CA THR A 134 -4.99 1.19 -7.11
C THR A 134 -5.30 1.81 -8.47
N ASP A 135 -5.18 1.02 -9.53
CA ASP A 135 -5.65 1.34 -10.89
C ASP A 135 -7.18 1.55 -10.98
N LYS A 136 -7.94 1.11 -9.96
CA LYS A 136 -9.40 1.20 -9.94
C LYS A 136 -9.96 2.53 -9.44
N VAL A 137 -9.09 3.50 -9.18
CA VAL A 137 -9.50 4.84 -8.71
C VAL A 137 -10.17 5.68 -9.78
N TYR A 138 -9.98 5.35 -11.05
CA TYR A 138 -10.48 6.13 -12.17
C TYR A 138 -11.98 5.93 -12.43
N LEU A 139 -12.64 6.97 -12.94
CA LEU A 139 -13.92 6.81 -13.63
C LEU A 139 -13.71 5.91 -14.85
N ASN A 140 -14.29 4.71 -14.80
CA ASN A 140 -14.14 3.75 -15.90
C ASN A 140 -14.98 4.17 -17.12
N LYS A 141 -14.31 4.57 -18.19
CA LYS A 141 -14.94 5.02 -19.46
C LYS A 141 -14.98 3.92 -20.52
N GLU A 142 -14.54 2.70 -20.20
CA GLU A 142 -14.52 1.52 -21.11
C GLU A 142 -13.88 1.81 -22.50
N TRP A 143 -12.89 2.68 -22.55
CA TRP A 143 -12.19 2.99 -23.79
C TRP A 143 -10.98 2.08 -24.05
N ALA A 144 -10.42 2.14 -25.28
CA ALA A 144 -9.40 1.19 -25.73
C ALA A 144 -7.97 1.51 -25.28
N TRP A 145 -7.71 2.67 -24.68
CA TRP A 145 -6.40 3.09 -24.20
C TRP A 145 -6.32 3.19 -22.68
N GLY A 146 -5.08 3.18 -22.17
CA GLY A 146 -4.84 3.29 -20.72
C GLY A 146 -5.18 4.68 -20.16
N TYR A 147 -5.49 4.72 -18.85
CA TYR A 147 -5.72 5.96 -18.11
C TYR A 147 -4.39 6.65 -17.77
N ARG A 148 -4.42 7.98 -17.73
CA ARG A 148 -3.32 8.83 -17.27
C ARG A 148 -3.55 9.23 -15.83
N GLU A 149 -2.48 9.67 -15.15
CA GLU A 149 -2.53 10.04 -13.73
C GLU A 149 -3.47 11.21 -13.42
N ASN A 150 -3.70 12.09 -14.40
CA ASN A 150 -4.59 13.26 -14.28
C ASN A 150 -6.03 13.01 -14.73
N GLU A 151 -6.40 11.75 -15.04
CA GLU A 151 -7.78 11.41 -15.38
C GLU A 151 -8.68 11.42 -14.13
N GLU A 152 -9.99 11.54 -14.38
CA GLU A 152 -11.02 11.70 -13.36
C GLU A 152 -11.07 10.52 -12.39
N LEU A 153 -11.15 10.82 -11.09
CA LEU A 153 -11.21 9.84 -10.01
C LEU A 153 -12.66 9.63 -9.59
N ASP A 154 -13.22 8.47 -9.92
CA ASP A 154 -14.55 8.04 -9.49
C ASP A 154 -14.66 6.50 -9.56
N GLY A 155 -13.97 5.81 -8.66
CA GLY A 155 -14.06 4.35 -8.55
C GLY A 155 -15.48 3.90 -8.29
N TYR A 156 -15.95 2.87 -9.00
CA TYR A 156 -17.36 2.47 -9.05
C TYR A 156 -17.84 1.75 -7.79
N ASP A 157 -17.09 0.77 -7.30
CA ASP A 157 -17.47 0.00 -6.11
C ASP A 157 -16.94 0.65 -4.81
N PRO A 158 -17.44 0.26 -3.61
CA PRO A 158 -17.04 0.91 -2.35
C PRO A 158 -15.53 0.85 -2.10
N TYR A 159 -14.83 -0.24 -2.49
CA TYR A 159 -13.37 -0.32 -2.39
C TYR A 159 -12.71 0.68 -3.34
N SER A 160 -13.06 0.64 -4.62
CA SER A 160 -12.48 1.51 -5.64
C SER A 160 -12.72 2.98 -5.32
N ASN A 161 -13.95 3.33 -4.92
CA ASN A 161 -14.31 4.69 -4.51
C ASN A 161 -13.56 5.13 -3.24
N SER A 162 -13.44 4.27 -2.24
CA SER A 162 -12.67 4.60 -1.04
C SER A 162 -11.19 4.89 -1.34
N LYS A 163 -10.62 4.23 -2.35
CA LYS A 163 -9.26 4.52 -2.82
C LYS A 163 -9.19 5.82 -3.62
N SER A 164 -10.21 6.17 -4.42
CA SER A 164 -10.33 7.50 -5.03
C SER A 164 -10.38 8.60 -3.95
N CYS A 165 -11.20 8.40 -2.92
CA CYS A 165 -11.26 9.32 -1.77
C CYS A 165 -9.93 9.43 -1.02
N SER A 166 -9.21 8.32 -0.83
CA SER A 166 -7.87 8.31 -0.22
C SER A 166 -6.86 9.16 -1.01
N GLU A 167 -6.92 9.13 -2.36
CA GLU A 167 -6.11 10.02 -3.20
C GLU A 167 -6.50 11.49 -3.05
N LEU A 168 -7.79 11.79 -3.06
CA LEU A 168 -8.29 13.16 -2.88
C LEU A 168 -7.91 13.72 -1.51
N VAL A 169 -7.98 12.92 -0.44
CA VAL A 169 -7.50 13.27 0.90
C VAL A 169 -6.00 13.56 0.87
N THR A 170 -5.20 12.67 0.27
CA THR A 170 -3.75 12.86 0.17
C THR A 170 -3.40 14.13 -0.57
N HIS A 171 -4.08 14.41 -1.70
CA HIS A 171 -3.90 15.64 -2.48
C HIS A 171 -4.29 16.89 -1.68
N SER A 172 -5.42 16.85 -0.95
CA SER A 172 -5.85 17.95 -0.09
C SER A 172 -4.82 18.26 1.00
N TYR A 173 -4.32 17.22 1.70
CA TYR A 173 -3.28 17.39 2.72
C TYR A 173 -1.98 17.96 2.14
N LYS A 174 -1.52 17.44 1.00
CA LYS A 174 -0.35 17.95 0.28
C LYS A 174 -0.46 19.46 0.06
N ASN A 175 -1.57 19.90 -0.52
CA ASN A 175 -1.77 21.31 -0.88
C ASN A 175 -2.02 22.23 0.32
N SER A 176 -2.60 21.72 1.40
CA SER A 176 -3.02 22.53 2.54
C SER A 176 -1.95 22.64 3.63
N PHE A 177 -1.13 21.61 3.81
CA PHE A 177 -0.24 21.49 4.98
C PHE A 177 1.22 21.24 4.64
N PHE A 178 1.55 20.88 3.38
CA PHE A 178 2.92 20.49 2.99
C PHE A 178 3.48 21.29 1.83
N ASN A 179 2.92 22.48 1.57
CA ASN A 179 3.33 23.36 0.45
C ASN A 179 4.74 23.92 0.58
N ASP A 180 5.32 23.92 1.77
CA ASP A 180 6.68 24.41 2.02
C ASP A 180 7.78 23.39 1.71
N ASN A 181 7.39 22.24 1.11
CA ASN A 181 8.27 21.17 0.65
C ASN A 181 9.14 20.51 1.73
N HIS A 182 8.81 20.66 3.02
CA HIS A 182 9.55 19.94 4.06
C HIS A 182 9.21 18.44 4.10
N VAL A 183 8.02 18.05 3.64
CA VAL A 183 7.60 16.66 3.44
C VAL A 183 7.12 16.48 2.00
N ALA A 184 7.75 15.59 1.26
CA ALA A 184 7.32 15.21 -0.08
C ALA A 184 6.21 14.16 -0.02
N ILE A 185 5.04 14.45 -0.60
CA ILE A 185 3.85 13.59 -0.55
C ILE A 185 3.39 13.22 -1.95
N SER A 186 3.22 11.92 -2.20
CA SER A 186 2.66 11.41 -3.45
C SER A 186 1.76 10.19 -3.25
N THR A 187 1.04 9.83 -4.30
CA THR A 187 0.28 8.58 -4.42
C THR A 187 0.89 7.71 -5.51
N ALA A 188 0.74 6.39 -5.37
CA ALA A 188 1.17 5.44 -6.40
C ALA A 188 0.07 4.42 -6.67
N ARG A 189 -0.30 4.31 -7.94
CA ARG A 189 -1.34 3.39 -8.44
C ARG A 189 -0.68 2.17 -9.06
N ALA A 190 -1.18 0.98 -8.71
CA ALA A 190 -0.74 -0.25 -9.36
C ALA A 190 -1.96 -1.08 -9.76
N GLY A 191 -1.82 -1.83 -10.85
CA GLY A 191 -2.79 -2.83 -11.27
C GLY A 191 -2.74 -4.09 -10.41
N ASN A 192 -3.17 -5.20 -11.00
CA ASN A 192 -3.12 -6.50 -10.33
C ASN A 192 -1.67 -6.95 -10.19
N VAL A 193 -1.29 -7.39 -9.01
CA VAL A 193 0.05 -7.94 -8.74
C VAL A 193 -0.02 -9.42 -8.45
N ILE A 194 0.98 -10.17 -8.92
CA ILE A 194 1.14 -11.59 -8.68
C ILE A 194 2.53 -11.86 -8.10
N GLY A 195 2.63 -12.90 -7.28
CA GLY A 195 3.90 -13.32 -6.68
C GLY A 195 3.69 -14.41 -5.65
N GLY A 196 4.75 -15.06 -5.24
CA GLY A 196 4.71 -16.04 -4.17
C GLY A 196 4.23 -15.44 -2.84
N GLY A 197 3.43 -16.20 -2.08
CA GLY A 197 2.93 -15.79 -0.77
C GLY A 197 1.63 -14.97 -0.78
N ASP A 198 0.94 -14.84 -1.92
CA ASP A 198 -0.43 -14.32 -1.95
C ASP A 198 -1.43 -15.47 -1.67
N PHE A 199 -2.02 -15.46 -0.49
CA PHE A 199 -3.01 -16.44 -0.06
C PHE A 199 -4.43 -15.86 0.03
N ALA A 200 -4.65 -14.63 -0.44
CA ALA A 200 -5.95 -13.99 -0.33
C ALA A 200 -7.04 -14.74 -1.11
N ASN A 201 -8.26 -14.74 -0.56
CA ASN A 201 -9.43 -15.25 -1.25
C ASN A 201 -9.91 -14.24 -2.31
N ASP A 202 -10.74 -14.71 -3.23
CA ASP A 202 -11.35 -13.90 -4.30
C ASP A 202 -10.34 -13.22 -5.24
N ARG A 203 -9.12 -13.75 -5.30
CA ARG A 203 -8.10 -13.39 -6.28
C ARG A 203 -7.83 -14.56 -7.22
N ILE A 204 -7.86 -14.28 -8.52
CA ILE A 204 -7.84 -15.33 -9.55
C ILE A 204 -6.63 -16.27 -9.43
N ILE A 205 -5.42 -15.75 -9.25
CA ILE A 205 -4.22 -16.62 -9.21
C ILE A 205 -4.20 -17.49 -7.95
N PRO A 206 -4.37 -16.96 -6.72
CA PRO A 206 -4.52 -17.79 -5.52
C PRO A 206 -5.67 -18.80 -5.62
N ASP A 207 -6.82 -18.41 -6.20
CA ASP A 207 -7.98 -19.32 -6.36
C ASP A 207 -7.65 -20.45 -7.35
N CYS A 208 -6.99 -20.16 -8.48
CA CYS A 208 -6.54 -21.18 -9.42
C CYS A 208 -5.56 -22.18 -8.77
N ILE A 209 -4.60 -21.69 -7.99
CA ILE A 209 -3.63 -22.57 -7.30
C ILE A 209 -4.34 -23.46 -6.28
N ARG A 210 -5.28 -22.91 -5.49
CA ARG A 210 -6.07 -23.70 -4.54
C ARG A 210 -6.89 -24.79 -5.22
N ALA A 211 -7.57 -24.46 -6.34
CA ALA A 211 -8.35 -25.44 -7.11
C ALA A 211 -7.44 -26.55 -7.68
N ALA A 212 -6.29 -26.17 -8.26
CA ALA A 212 -5.32 -27.13 -8.80
C ALA A 212 -4.78 -28.10 -7.72
N ILE A 213 -4.42 -27.59 -6.53
CA ILE A 213 -3.96 -28.42 -5.40
C ILE A 213 -5.03 -29.41 -4.95
N LYS A 214 -6.30 -28.98 -4.94
CA LYS A 214 -7.44 -29.82 -4.56
C LYS A 214 -7.94 -30.72 -5.67
N GLN A 215 -7.40 -30.60 -6.88
CA GLN A 215 -7.87 -31.28 -8.10
C GLN A 215 -9.36 -30.96 -8.41
N GLU A 216 -9.77 -29.71 -8.13
CA GLU A 216 -11.10 -29.18 -8.43
C GLU A 216 -11.05 -28.33 -9.72
N ASP A 217 -12.22 -28.12 -10.32
CA ASP A 217 -12.34 -27.25 -11.51
C ASP A 217 -11.99 -25.80 -11.17
N ILE A 218 -11.24 -25.16 -12.08
CA ILE A 218 -10.93 -23.72 -11.96
C ILE A 218 -12.12 -22.91 -12.46
N VAL A 219 -12.83 -22.26 -11.55
CA VAL A 219 -13.99 -21.41 -11.87
C VAL A 219 -13.56 -19.97 -12.19
N VAL A 220 -13.66 -19.58 -13.45
CA VAL A 220 -13.41 -18.21 -13.91
C VAL A 220 -14.74 -17.45 -14.03
N ARG A 221 -14.97 -16.50 -13.14
CA ARG A 221 -16.27 -15.78 -13.04
C ARG A 221 -16.53 -14.79 -14.18
N ASN A 222 -15.48 -14.17 -14.72
CA ASN A 222 -15.55 -13.26 -15.86
C ASN A 222 -14.39 -13.51 -16.82
N PRO A 223 -14.53 -14.48 -17.74
CA PRO A 223 -13.44 -14.92 -18.61
C PRO A 223 -13.04 -13.87 -19.67
N PHE A 224 -13.90 -12.89 -19.93
CA PHE A 224 -13.65 -11.83 -20.93
C PHE A 224 -13.05 -10.56 -20.34
N SER A 225 -12.86 -10.50 -19.02
CA SER A 225 -12.26 -9.35 -18.37
C SER A 225 -10.76 -9.27 -18.65
N THR A 226 -10.30 -8.17 -19.21
CA THR A 226 -8.88 -7.85 -19.34
C THR A 226 -8.38 -7.16 -18.07
N ARG A 227 -7.18 -7.56 -17.58
CA ARG A 227 -6.56 -6.99 -16.39
C ARG A 227 -5.06 -6.85 -16.59
N PRO A 228 -4.45 -5.72 -16.18
CA PRO A 228 -3.00 -5.60 -16.17
C PRO A 228 -2.42 -6.41 -15.01
N TYR A 229 -1.53 -7.34 -15.31
CA TYR A 229 -0.80 -8.11 -14.30
C TYR A 229 0.69 -7.78 -14.36
N GLN A 230 1.28 -7.64 -13.19
CA GLN A 230 2.72 -7.45 -13.05
C GLN A 230 3.24 -8.23 -11.84
N HIS A 231 4.51 -8.59 -11.86
CA HIS A 231 5.12 -9.25 -10.71
C HIS A 231 5.21 -8.27 -9.54
N VAL A 232 4.96 -8.75 -8.31
CA VAL A 232 4.89 -7.90 -7.11
C VAL A 232 6.14 -7.04 -6.89
N LEU A 233 7.30 -7.51 -7.29
CA LEU A 233 8.57 -6.78 -7.15
C LEU A 233 8.61 -5.52 -8.02
N GLU A 234 7.94 -5.47 -9.16
CA GLU A 234 7.95 -4.30 -10.06
C GLU A 234 7.34 -3.07 -9.38
N PRO A 235 6.06 -3.11 -8.89
CA PRO A 235 5.51 -1.96 -8.22
C PRO A 235 6.20 -1.65 -6.91
N LEU A 236 6.69 -2.66 -6.16
CA LEU A 236 7.42 -2.41 -4.92
C LEU A 236 8.73 -1.68 -5.17
N TYR A 237 9.47 -2.06 -6.22
CA TYR A 237 10.68 -1.35 -6.61
C TYR A 237 10.37 0.09 -7.03
N ALA A 238 9.28 0.32 -7.78
CA ALA A 238 8.83 1.65 -8.14
C ALA A 238 8.45 2.49 -6.90
N TYR A 239 7.76 1.91 -5.92
CA TYR A 239 7.43 2.62 -4.67
C TYR A 239 8.69 3.04 -3.90
N LEU A 240 9.66 2.16 -3.82
CA LEU A 240 10.94 2.46 -3.17
C LEU A 240 11.70 3.55 -3.93
N MET A 241 11.74 3.49 -5.25
CA MET A 241 12.39 4.51 -6.07
C MET A 241 11.71 5.87 -5.89
N ILE A 242 10.37 5.95 -5.97
CA ILE A 242 9.61 7.19 -5.76
C ILE A 242 9.92 7.75 -4.36
N ALA A 243 9.81 6.93 -3.32
CA ALA A 243 10.04 7.37 -1.95
C ALA A 243 11.47 7.90 -1.71
N ALA A 244 12.46 7.29 -2.35
CA ALA A 244 13.85 7.74 -2.26
C ALA A 244 14.09 9.03 -3.06
N MET A 245 13.57 9.13 -4.28
CA MET A 245 13.73 10.32 -5.11
C MET A 245 13.10 11.55 -4.45
N GLN A 246 11.86 11.44 -3.97
CA GLN A 246 11.17 12.55 -3.32
C GLN A 246 11.76 12.89 -1.94
N TYR A 247 12.39 11.93 -1.25
CA TYR A 247 13.17 12.19 -0.03
C TYR A 247 14.39 13.08 -0.31
N GLN A 248 15.05 12.87 -1.45
CA GLN A 248 16.24 13.63 -1.85
C GLN A 248 15.89 15.00 -2.41
N ASP A 249 14.79 15.10 -3.15
CA ASP A 249 14.33 16.35 -3.77
C ASP A 249 12.79 16.32 -3.89
N ALA A 250 12.13 17.19 -3.12
CA ALA A 250 10.67 17.26 -3.05
C ALA A 250 9.99 17.60 -4.39
N LYS A 251 10.72 18.06 -5.41
CA LYS A 251 10.15 18.29 -6.76
C LYS A 251 9.65 17.00 -7.43
N TYR A 252 10.07 15.81 -6.94
CA TYR A 252 9.60 14.51 -7.43
C TYR A 252 8.31 14.01 -6.74
N ALA A 253 7.68 14.84 -5.90
CA ALA A 253 6.41 14.53 -5.25
C ALA A 253 5.20 15.00 -6.07
#